data_febfc8d55d3308ae1d935984912a047a
#
_entry.id   febfc8d55d3308ae1d935984912a047a
#
_cell.length_a   1.000
_cell.length_b   1.000
_cell.length_c   1.000
_cell.angle_alpha   90.00
_cell.angle_beta   90.00
_cell.angle_gamma   90.00
#
_symmetry.space_group_name_H-M   'P 1'
#
loop_
_entity.id
_entity.type
_entity.pdbx_description
1 polymer ?
#
loop_
_entity_poly.entity_id
_entity_poly.type
_entity_poly.pdbx_seq_one_letter_code
_entity_poly.pdbx_strand_id
1 'polypeptide(L)'
;GDKYAAIASYLKKAAAAKADKHNQLDRVFSFNGGSYNSDCLIVWMDDEKAYMENFPLAFGRQMGFKHWNFRMKHPMKYKLFSELQRKDLDLFMFHEHGMPTGQLINDELACTDFNNRYKMLKSTLYNAVMAHVGKRDKDTLRIQMQEKRQVNEVFFKDLDNPKFWEADSLHYADERIVTEDLMKRNLSTNPKMIMFDACYNGSFHENDYIAGQYIFNDGQTLVAQGNTRNVLQDRWTIEMIGLLSHGVRAGQYNKLIASLEGHLFGDPTFRFAPIEANTLSTDITIHKNDKAYWENLLNSPYADVQSLAMRMLADADTQKELSPLFLKKYRESGFNTVRMEAIKLLSRYQDDNFIKALREGLNDAYEMVARQSAIYAGFVGDDSLLPAIVEGLIEHNE
;
A
#
# COMPACT_ATOMS: atom_id res chain seq x y z
N GLY A 1 -10.35 10.15 27.26
CA GLY A 1 -11.61 9.42 27.10
C GLY A 1 -11.62 8.08 27.81
N ASP A 2 -12.79 7.54 28.09
CA ASP A 2 -12.91 6.22 28.72
C ASP A 2 -12.53 5.11 27.74
N LYS A 3 -11.37 4.51 27.93
CA LYS A 3 -10.86 3.42 27.07
C LYS A 3 -11.79 2.18 27.10
N TYR A 4 -12.48 1.94 28.19
CA TYR A 4 -13.40 0.81 28.30
C TYR A 4 -14.67 1.05 27.48
N ALA A 5 -15.15 2.29 27.41
CA ALA A 5 -16.25 2.64 26.52
C ALA A 5 -15.88 2.46 25.04
N ALA A 6 -14.68 2.87 24.64
CA ALA A 6 -14.19 2.65 23.28
C ALA A 6 -14.06 1.16 22.92
N ILE A 7 -13.53 0.34 23.85
CA ILE A 7 -13.45 -1.12 23.66
C ILE A 7 -14.85 -1.73 23.57
N ALA A 8 -15.80 -1.32 24.44
CA ALA A 8 -17.17 -1.84 24.42
C ALA A 8 -17.89 -1.48 23.11
N SER A 9 -17.72 -0.25 22.61
CA SER A 9 -18.23 0.19 21.31
C SER A 9 -17.66 -0.66 20.18
N TYR A 10 -16.34 -0.85 20.17
CA TYR A 10 -15.66 -1.69 19.19
C TYR A 10 -16.21 -3.13 19.19
N LEU A 11 -16.34 -3.76 20.36
CA LEU A 11 -16.84 -5.14 20.46
C LEU A 11 -18.28 -5.28 19.96
N LYS A 12 -19.13 -4.26 20.18
CA LYS A 12 -20.50 -4.25 19.62
C LYS A 12 -20.51 -4.25 18.10
N LYS A 13 -19.71 -3.39 17.46
CA LYS A 13 -19.64 -3.36 16.00
C LYS A 13 -19.01 -4.62 15.42
N ALA A 14 -18.01 -5.20 16.07
CA ALA A 14 -17.43 -6.47 15.66
C ALA A 14 -18.43 -7.64 15.73
N ALA A 15 -19.24 -7.69 16.80
CA ALA A 15 -20.30 -8.68 16.94
C ALA A 15 -21.40 -8.51 15.87
N ALA A 16 -21.81 -7.28 15.57
CA ALA A 16 -22.77 -6.98 14.51
C ALA A 16 -22.27 -7.42 13.13
N ALA A 17 -21.01 -7.14 12.81
CA ALA A 17 -20.41 -7.55 11.54
C ALA A 17 -20.30 -9.07 11.38
N LYS A 18 -20.06 -9.81 12.49
CA LYS A 18 -20.05 -11.29 12.45
C LYS A 18 -21.44 -11.89 12.19
N ALA A 19 -22.48 -11.17 12.49
CA ALA A 19 -23.85 -11.59 12.21
C ALA A 19 -24.27 -11.33 10.74
N ASP A 20 -23.58 -10.44 10.05
CA ASP A 20 -23.85 -10.11 8.66
C ASP A 20 -23.34 -11.21 7.72
N LYS A 21 -24.28 -11.87 7.03
CA LYS A 21 -23.98 -12.93 6.06
C LYS A 21 -23.84 -12.43 4.62
N HIS A 22 -24.17 -11.15 4.37
CA HIS A 22 -24.15 -10.52 3.05
C HIS A 22 -22.96 -9.58 2.87
N ASN A 23 -21.91 -9.81 3.61
CA ASN A 23 -20.72 -8.99 3.67
C ASN A 23 -19.71 -9.41 2.57
N GLN A 24 -20.09 -9.36 1.31
CA GLN A 24 -19.16 -9.59 0.20
C GLN A 24 -18.24 -8.38 0.01
N LEU A 25 -17.01 -8.62 -0.50
CA LEU A 25 -16.07 -7.56 -0.85
C LEU A 25 -16.36 -7.13 -2.29
N ASP A 26 -17.29 -6.20 -2.47
CA ASP A 26 -17.74 -5.70 -3.77
C ASP A 26 -17.68 -4.17 -3.92
N ARG A 27 -17.12 -3.48 -2.89
CA ARG A 27 -16.92 -2.04 -2.87
C ARG A 27 -15.53 -1.71 -2.36
N VAL A 28 -14.65 -1.35 -3.29
CA VAL A 28 -13.25 -1.06 -3.02
C VAL A 28 -12.91 0.37 -3.42
N PHE A 29 -12.17 1.05 -2.58
CA PHE A 29 -11.61 2.35 -2.87
C PHE A 29 -10.09 2.32 -2.70
N SER A 30 -9.35 2.77 -3.70
CA SER A 30 -7.91 2.92 -3.67
C SER A 30 -7.54 4.39 -3.83
N PHE A 31 -6.58 4.84 -3.05
CA PHE A 31 -6.07 6.21 -3.10
C PHE A 31 -4.54 6.21 -3.13
N ASN A 32 -3.99 6.91 -4.11
CA ASN A 32 -2.56 7.20 -4.17
C ASN A 32 -2.30 8.66 -3.78
N GLY A 33 -1.63 8.83 -2.65
CA GLY A 33 -1.15 10.12 -2.15
C GLY A 33 0.06 10.63 -2.95
N GLY A 34 0.45 11.86 -2.65
CA GLY A 34 1.57 12.50 -3.31
C GLY A 34 2.92 11.91 -2.91
N SER A 35 3.90 12.07 -3.76
CA SER A 35 5.29 11.59 -3.64
C SER A 35 5.43 10.08 -3.36
N TYR A 36 4.32 9.34 -3.45
CA TYR A 36 4.35 7.91 -3.23
C TYR A 36 4.81 7.19 -4.50
N ASN A 37 5.88 6.50 -4.45
CA ASN A 37 6.56 5.74 -5.48
C ASN A 37 6.74 6.35 -6.86
N SER A 38 7.02 7.34 -6.67
CA SER A 38 5.91 7.85 -6.64
C SER A 38 5.49 8.75 -7.65
N ASP A 39 6.02 9.15 -8.42
CA ASP A 39 5.60 9.92 -9.56
C ASP A 39 5.45 9.04 -10.81
N CYS A 40 5.68 7.73 -10.69
CA CYS A 40 5.47 6.81 -11.79
C CYS A 40 3.98 6.55 -12.00
N LEU A 41 3.39 7.26 -12.96
CA LEU A 41 2.00 7.05 -13.36
C LEU A 41 1.74 5.62 -13.86
N ILE A 42 2.76 4.98 -14.43
CA ILE A 42 2.66 3.61 -14.94
C ILE A 42 2.37 2.62 -13.81
N VAL A 43 2.99 2.78 -12.65
CA VAL A 43 2.73 1.93 -11.48
C VAL A 43 1.26 1.96 -11.11
N TRP A 44 0.65 3.14 -11.05
CA TRP A 44 -0.76 3.27 -10.68
C TRP A 44 -1.71 2.68 -11.71
N MET A 45 -1.40 2.81 -12.99
CA MET A 45 -2.19 2.22 -14.06
C MET A 45 -2.08 0.70 -14.08
N ASP A 46 -0.91 0.17 -13.77
CA ASP A 46 -0.69 -1.27 -13.71
C ASP A 46 -1.31 -1.90 -12.46
N ASP A 47 -1.30 -1.19 -11.32
CA ASP A 47 -2.01 -1.63 -10.12
C ASP A 47 -3.52 -1.78 -10.40
N GLU A 48 -4.13 -0.94 -11.23
CA GLU A 48 -5.54 -1.10 -11.60
C GLU A 48 -5.79 -2.44 -12.30
N LYS A 49 -4.88 -2.90 -13.16
CA LYS A 49 -4.97 -4.24 -13.79
C LYS A 49 -4.93 -5.35 -12.75
N ALA A 50 -4.05 -5.23 -11.76
CA ALA A 50 -3.96 -6.19 -10.67
C ALA A 50 -5.21 -6.17 -9.77
N TYR A 51 -5.79 -5.02 -9.50
CA TYR A 51 -7.06 -4.93 -8.77
C TYR A 51 -8.22 -5.61 -9.48
N MET A 52 -8.24 -5.61 -10.83
CA MET A 52 -9.24 -6.38 -11.59
C MET A 52 -9.13 -7.88 -11.31
N GLU A 53 -7.91 -8.40 -11.17
CA GLU A 53 -7.64 -9.79 -10.83
C GLU A 53 -8.03 -10.11 -9.38
N ASN A 54 -7.76 -9.19 -8.45
CA ASN A 54 -7.99 -9.36 -7.02
C ASN A 54 -9.47 -9.20 -6.61
N PHE A 55 -10.21 -8.29 -7.26
CA PHE A 55 -11.56 -7.89 -6.85
C PHE A 55 -12.61 -8.02 -7.96
N PRO A 56 -12.84 -9.23 -8.50
CA PRO A 56 -13.73 -9.43 -9.64
C PRO A 56 -15.18 -8.97 -9.36
N LEU A 57 -15.68 -9.08 -8.13
CA LEU A 57 -17.01 -8.59 -7.80
C LEU A 57 -17.10 -7.06 -7.84
N ALA A 58 -16.06 -6.36 -7.37
CA ALA A 58 -16.03 -4.90 -7.40
C ALA A 58 -15.97 -4.37 -8.84
N PHE A 59 -15.19 -5.00 -9.70
CA PHE A 59 -15.12 -4.63 -11.13
C PHE A 59 -16.36 -5.07 -11.93
N GLY A 60 -17.03 -6.13 -11.52
CA GLY A 60 -18.30 -6.58 -12.11
C GLY A 60 -19.51 -5.72 -11.74
N ARG A 61 -19.35 -4.77 -10.82
CA ARG A 61 -20.43 -3.93 -10.29
C ARG A 61 -20.24 -2.47 -10.66
N GLN A 62 -21.31 -1.80 -11.06
CA GLN A 62 -21.25 -0.35 -11.30
C GLN A 62 -20.81 0.40 -10.05
N MET A 63 -19.75 1.21 -10.16
CA MET A 63 -19.14 1.96 -9.06
C MET A 63 -18.62 1.07 -7.89
N GLY A 64 -18.35 -0.21 -8.15
CA GLY A 64 -17.79 -1.13 -7.15
C GLY A 64 -16.32 -0.87 -6.86
N PHE A 65 -15.55 -0.50 -7.87
CA PHE A 65 -14.17 -0.07 -7.72
C PHE A 65 -14.01 1.41 -8.04
N LYS A 66 -13.27 2.13 -7.21
CA LYS A 66 -12.85 3.52 -7.44
C LYS A 66 -11.38 3.67 -7.13
N HIS A 67 -10.67 4.37 -8.00
CA HIS A 67 -9.30 4.79 -7.76
C HIS A 67 -9.18 6.30 -7.90
N TRP A 68 -8.56 6.94 -6.91
CA TRP A 68 -8.19 8.34 -6.98
C TRP A 68 -6.71 8.54 -6.66
N ASN A 69 -6.12 9.54 -7.27
CA ASN A 69 -4.81 10.02 -6.90
C ASN A 69 -4.84 11.52 -6.55
N PHE A 70 -3.82 11.98 -5.85
CA PHE A 70 -3.71 13.34 -5.34
C PHE A 70 -3.80 14.43 -6.44
N ARG A 71 -3.49 14.09 -7.70
CA ARG A 71 -3.53 15.03 -8.84
C ARG A 71 -4.95 15.33 -9.33
N MET A 72 -5.92 14.48 -9.00
CA MET A 72 -7.30 14.64 -9.49
C MET A 72 -8.00 15.87 -8.89
N LYS A 73 -7.67 16.22 -7.65
CA LYS A 73 -8.24 17.39 -6.98
C LYS A 73 -7.38 17.84 -5.81
N HIS A 74 -7.30 19.15 -5.63
CA HIS A 74 -6.64 19.77 -4.47
C HIS A 74 -7.61 20.74 -3.77
N PRO A 75 -7.74 20.73 -2.43
CA PRO A 75 -7.26 19.68 -1.54
C PRO A 75 -8.11 18.41 -1.64
N MET A 76 -7.46 17.24 -1.59
CA MET A 76 -8.12 15.93 -1.66
C MET A 76 -8.80 15.54 -0.34
N LYS A 77 -8.32 16.04 0.79
CA LYS A 77 -8.70 15.71 2.16
C LYS A 77 -10.21 15.56 2.36
N TYR A 78 -10.99 16.59 1.98
CA TYR A 78 -12.44 16.60 2.21
C TYR A 78 -13.19 15.60 1.32
N LYS A 79 -12.62 15.25 0.17
CA LYS A 79 -13.16 14.22 -0.70
C LYS A 79 -12.93 12.84 -0.13
N LEU A 80 -11.75 12.60 0.43
CA LEU A 80 -11.44 11.35 1.14
C LEU A 80 -12.34 11.17 2.37
N PHE A 81 -12.59 12.24 3.13
CA PHE A 81 -13.56 12.17 4.24
C PHE A 81 -14.95 11.77 3.77
N SER A 82 -15.40 12.25 2.61
CA SER A 82 -16.70 11.84 2.06
C SER A 82 -16.72 10.36 1.67
N GLU A 83 -15.65 9.84 1.08
CA GLU A 83 -15.54 8.41 0.77
C GLU A 83 -15.41 7.55 2.04
N LEU A 84 -14.64 7.99 3.03
CA LEU A 84 -14.49 7.29 4.32
C LEU A 84 -15.82 7.17 5.10
N GLN A 85 -16.76 8.08 4.88
CA GLN A 85 -18.07 8.06 5.52
C GLN A 85 -19.10 7.20 4.78
N ARG A 86 -18.76 6.63 3.64
CA ARG A 86 -19.66 5.75 2.90
C ARG A 86 -19.88 4.43 3.66
N LYS A 87 -21.16 4.14 3.97
CA LYS A 87 -21.56 2.93 4.70
C LYS A 87 -21.52 1.65 3.88
N ASP A 88 -21.47 1.79 2.56
CA ASP A 88 -21.42 0.67 1.61
C ASP A 88 -19.98 0.27 1.23
N LEU A 89 -18.96 0.95 1.78
CA LEU A 89 -17.58 0.69 1.41
C LEU A 89 -16.99 -0.47 2.25
N ASP A 90 -16.41 -1.45 1.57
CA ASP A 90 -15.85 -2.64 2.21
C ASP A 90 -14.38 -2.47 2.52
N LEU A 91 -13.59 -2.06 1.53
CA LEU A 91 -12.14 -1.91 1.63
C LEU A 91 -11.71 -0.53 1.17
N PHE A 92 -10.88 0.12 1.98
CA PHE A 92 -10.19 1.35 1.63
C PHE A 92 -8.68 1.14 1.68
N MET A 93 -7.98 1.44 0.60
CA MET A 93 -6.53 1.29 0.49
C MET A 93 -5.89 2.66 0.32
N PHE A 94 -4.94 2.98 1.19
CA PHE A 94 -4.11 4.16 1.11
C PHE A 94 -2.69 3.78 0.70
N HIS A 95 -2.20 4.37 -0.39
CA HIS A 95 -0.82 4.31 -0.84
C HIS A 95 -0.23 5.72 -0.75
N GLU A 96 0.51 6.00 0.32
CA GLU A 96 0.92 7.37 0.63
C GLU A 96 2.10 7.40 1.60
N HIS A 97 2.63 8.58 1.85
CA HIS A 97 3.53 8.78 2.98
C HIS A 97 2.75 8.88 4.29
N GLY A 98 3.32 8.33 5.35
CA GLY A 98 2.69 8.30 6.66
C GLY A 98 3.64 8.67 7.80
N MET A 99 3.03 9.05 8.91
CA MET A 99 3.64 9.27 10.21
C MET A 99 2.72 8.68 11.29
N PRO A 100 3.17 8.50 12.54
CA PRO A 100 2.33 7.87 13.57
C PRO A 100 0.94 8.49 13.68
N THR A 101 0.84 9.80 13.69
CA THR A 101 -0.42 10.55 13.89
C THR A 101 -0.99 11.17 12.62
N GLY A 102 -0.50 10.78 11.43
CA GLY A 102 -0.94 11.45 10.21
C GLY A 102 -0.65 10.68 8.91
N GLN A 103 -1.33 11.12 7.88
CA GLN A 103 -1.26 10.66 6.50
C GLN A 103 -0.97 11.87 5.60
N LEU A 104 0.02 11.77 4.73
CA LEU A 104 0.33 12.78 3.73
C LEU A 104 -0.41 12.43 2.44
N ILE A 105 -1.53 13.10 2.20
CA ILE A 105 -2.46 12.76 1.13
C ILE A 105 -2.23 13.54 -0.16
N ASN A 106 -1.70 14.74 -0.08
CA ASN A 106 -1.32 15.51 -1.25
C ASN A 106 0.21 15.61 -1.30
N ASP A 107 0.70 15.71 -2.50
CA ASP A 107 2.03 16.21 -2.78
C ASP A 107 1.93 17.55 -3.49
N GLU A 108 3.07 18.14 -3.66
CA GLU A 108 3.27 19.24 -4.57
C GLU A 108 2.65 18.88 -5.92
N LEU A 109 1.54 19.52 -6.24
CA LEU A 109 0.98 19.42 -7.59
C LEU A 109 2.11 19.66 -8.58
N ALA A 110 2.24 18.78 -9.58
CA ALA A 110 3.14 19.02 -10.69
C ALA A 110 2.77 20.40 -11.30
N CYS A 111 3.37 21.42 -10.73
CA CYS A 111 2.95 22.77 -10.97
C CYS A 111 3.71 23.31 -12.16
N THR A 112 3.01 23.58 -13.23
CA THR A 112 3.56 24.31 -14.38
C THR A 112 3.71 25.81 -14.11
N ASP A 113 3.04 26.28 -13.05
CA ASP A 113 3.10 27.68 -12.62
C ASP A 113 4.32 27.92 -11.73
N PHE A 114 5.21 28.80 -12.20
CA PHE A 114 6.42 29.20 -11.49
C PHE A 114 6.14 29.71 -10.07
N ASN A 115 5.08 30.50 -9.85
CA ASN A 115 4.79 31.09 -8.56
C ASN A 115 4.43 30.04 -7.50
N ASN A 116 3.68 29.01 -7.90
CA ASN A 116 3.34 27.91 -7.01
C ASN A 116 4.58 27.05 -6.73
N ARG A 117 5.37 26.69 -7.73
CA ARG A 117 6.65 26.00 -7.51
C ARG A 117 7.58 26.76 -6.60
N TYR A 118 7.67 28.07 -6.77
CA TYR A 118 8.50 28.93 -5.91
C TYR A 118 8.02 28.92 -4.46
N LYS A 119 6.70 29.02 -4.22
CA LYS A 119 6.11 28.96 -2.87
C LYS A 119 6.40 27.61 -2.20
N MET A 120 6.25 26.55 -2.92
CA MET A 120 6.47 25.17 -2.45
C MET A 120 7.94 24.94 -2.10
N LEU A 121 8.87 25.28 -2.99
CA LEU A 121 10.30 25.22 -2.70
C LEU A 121 10.64 26.03 -1.46
N LYS A 122 10.04 27.21 -1.32
CA LYS A 122 10.22 28.10 -0.17
C LYS A 122 9.73 27.43 1.11
N SER A 123 8.51 26.88 1.13
CA SER A 123 7.96 26.13 2.26
C SER A 123 8.87 24.97 2.65
N THR A 124 9.26 24.12 1.68
CA THR A 124 10.13 22.97 1.92
C THR A 124 11.46 23.37 2.56
N LEU A 125 12.13 24.39 2.03
CA LEU A 125 13.43 24.82 2.56
C LEU A 125 13.30 25.50 3.93
N TYR A 126 12.25 26.28 4.15
CA TYR A 126 11.97 26.92 5.44
C TYR A 126 11.68 25.89 6.52
N ASN A 127 10.82 24.92 6.23
CA ASN A 127 10.54 23.80 7.13
C ASN A 127 11.79 22.98 7.44
N ALA A 128 12.66 22.73 6.45
CA ALA A 128 13.94 22.04 6.67
C ALA A 128 14.89 22.80 7.60
N VAL A 129 14.92 24.14 7.55
CA VAL A 129 15.67 24.95 8.50
C VAL A 129 15.03 24.87 9.88
N MET A 130 13.72 25.13 9.98
CA MET A 130 13.02 25.23 11.25
C MET A 130 12.94 23.90 12.03
N ALA A 131 12.91 22.76 11.36
CA ALA A 131 12.93 21.44 11.99
C ALA A 131 14.19 21.16 12.84
N HIS A 132 15.26 21.91 12.62
CA HIS A 132 16.53 21.73 13.32
C HIS A 132 16.87 22.91 14.25
N VAL A 133 16.05 23.96 14.27
CA VAL A 133 16.19 25.07 15.22
C VAL A 133 15.99 24.54 16.65
N GLY A 134 16.87 24.95 17.56
CA GLY A 134 16.93 24.41 18.92
C GLY A 134 17.99 23.32 19.11
N LYS A 135 18.39 22.60 18.05
CA LYS A 135 19.54 21.71 18.04
C LYS A 135 20.78 22.37 17.44
N ARG A 136 20.58 23.34 16.55
CA ARG A 136 21.62 24.12 15.88
C ARG A 136 21.18 25.57 15.76
N ASP A 137 22.16 26.44 15.57
CA ASP A 137 21.91 27.86 15.29
C ASP A 137 21.18 28.04 13.96
N LYS A 138 20.15 28.86 13.95
CA LYS A 138 19.25 29.06 12.80
C LYS A 138 19.95 29.69 11.60
N ASP A 139 20.84 30.67 11.84
CA ASP A 139 21.58 31.31 10.74
C ASP A 139 22.57 30.36 10.10
N THR A 140 23.22 29.53 10.91
CA THR A 140 24.07 28.45 10.40
C THR A 140 23.28 27.47 9.52
N LEU A 141 22.08 27.05 9.95
CA LEU A 141 21.21 26.16 9.17
C LEU A 141 20.77 26.81 7.86
N ARG A 142 20.45 28.10 7.90
CA ARG A 142 20.06 28.89 6.73
C ARG A 142 21.19 28.94 5.71
N ILE A 143 22.43 29.28 6.15
CA ILE A 143 23.61 29.34 5.29
C ILE A 143 23.91 27.98 4.66
N GLN A 144 23.91 26.91 5.44
CA GLN A 144 24.09 25.54 4.94
C GLN A 144 23.05 25.17 3.89
N MET A 145 21.79 25.57 4.10
CA MET A 145 20.73 25.30 3.12
C MET A 145 20.90 26.14 1.84
N GLN A 146 21.35 27.40 1.94
CA GLN A 146 21.70 28.24 0.81
C GLN A 146 22.77 27.60 -0.05
N GLU A 147 23.86 27.16 0.54
CA GLU A 147 24.97 26.49 -0.16
C GLU A 147 24.52 25.18 -0.79
N LYS A 148 23.86 24.32 -0.03
CA LYS A 148 23.39 23.00 -0.49
C LYS A 148 22.40 23.07 -1.66
N ARG A 149 21.53 24.08 -1.66
CA ARG A 149 20.46 24.23 -2.65
C ARG A 149 20.71 25.32 -3.68
N GLN A 150 21.87 25.98 -3.59
CA GLN A 150 22.28 27.06 -4.50
C GLN A 150 21.23 28.19 -4.62
N VAL A 151 20.59 28.54 -3.50
CA VAL A 151 19.64 29.64 -3.42
C VAL A 151 20.27 30.85 -2.74
N ASN A 152 19.89 32.06 -3.17
CA ASN A 152 20.45 33.28 -2.61
C ASN A 152 19.79 33.67 -1.25
N GLU A 153 20.41 34.60 -0.54
CA GLU A 153 19.92 35.06 0.77
C GLU A 153 18.48 35.61 0.73
N VAL A 154 18.13 36.32 -0.34
CA VAL A 154 16.80 36.93 -0.51
C VAL A 154 15.69 35.87 -0.50
N PHE A 155 16.01 34.64 -0.84
CA PHE A 155 15.06 33.53 -0.77
C PHE A 155 14.51 33.33 0.65
N PHE A 156 15.32 33.57 1.70
CA PHE A 156 14.96 33.35 3.11
C PHE A 156 14.40 34.57 3.80
N LYS A 157 14.08 35.67 3.08
CA LYS A 157 13.60 36.93 3.66
C LYS A 157 12.33 36.81 4.52
N ASP A 158 11.48 35.82 4.23
CA ASP A 158 10.23 35.59 4.96
C ASP A 158 10.33 34.43 5.98
N LEU A 159 11.54 33.91 6.25
CA LEU A 159 11.72 32.78 7.19
C LEU A 159 11.18 33.10 8.60
N ASP A 160 11.24 34.38 9.01
CA ASP A 160 10.73 34.85 10.29
C ASP A 160 9.38 35.60 10.19
N ASN A 161 8.73 35.56 9.02
CA ASN A 161 7.47 36.25 8.81
C ASN A 161 6.29 35.39 9.33
N PRO A 162 5.59 35.84 10.39
CA PRO A 162 4.45 35.11 10.95
C PRO A 162 3.34 34.82 9.93
N LYS A 163 3.09 35.77 9.00
CA LYS A 163 2.06 35.59 7.96
C LYS A 163 2.42 34.49 6.97
N PHE A 164 3.70 34.30 6.70
CA PHE A 164 4.14 33.16 5.89
C PHE A 164 3.76 31.85 6.57
N TRP A 165 4.09 31.70 7.84
CA TRP A 165 3.84 30.50 8.62
C TRP A 165 2.36 30.22 8.87
N GLU A 166 1.55 31.25 9.03
CA GLU A 166 0.09 31.10 9.10
C GLU A 166 -0.47 30.50 7.81
N ALA A 167 -0.09 31.06 6.66
CA ALA A 167 -0.52 30.57 5.35
C ALA A 167 0.00 29.15 5.06
N ASP A 168 1.25 28.87 5.42
CA ASP A 168 1.90 27.57 5.25
C ASP A 168 1.22 26.50 6.11
N SER A 169 0.89 26.82 7.37
CA SER A 169 0.16 25.92 8.27
C SER A 169 -1.23 25.55 7.76
N LEU A 170 -1.95 26.50 7.18
CA LEU A 170 -3.26 26.25 6.58
C LEU A 170 -3.14 25.33 5.36
N HIS A 171 -2.15 25.58 4.52
CA HIS A 171 -1.87 24.74 3.37
C HIS A 171 -1.53 23.30 3.80
N TYR A 172 -0.61 23.15 4.75
CA TYR A 172 -0.25 21.85 5.32
C TYR A 172 -1.43 21.12 5.97
N ALA A 173 -2.36 21.84 6.58
CA ALA A 173 -3.56 21.22 7.17
C ALA A 173 -4.46 20.56 6.13
N ASP A 174 -4.51 21.09 4.92
CA ASP A 174 -5.30 20.52 3.82
C ASP A 174 -4.58 19.37 3.09
N GLU A 175 -3.27 19.25 3.24
CA GLU A 175 -2.43 18.24 2.59
C GLU A 175 -2.31 16.94 3.38
N ARG A 176 -2.84 16.89 4.60
CA ARG A 176 -2.73 15.73 5.47
C ARG A 176 -4.04 15.44 6.21
N ILE A 177 -4.22 14.16 6.54
CA ILE A 177 -5.21 13.70 7.52
C ILE A 177 -4.44 13.42 8.81
N VAL A 178 -4.82 14.01 9.91
CA VAL A 178 -4.21 13.79 11.23
C VAL A 178 -5.22 13.21 12.21
N THR A 179 -4.73 12.61 13.29
CA THR A 179 -5.58 11.99 14.32
C THR A 179 -6.62 12.97 14.86
N GLU A 180 -6.27 14.25 15.01
CA GLU A 180 -7.20 15.30 15.44
C GLU A 180 -8.37 15.55 14.47
N ASP A 181 -8.16 15.36 13.17
CA ASP A 181 -9.24 15.49 12.20
C ASP A 181 -10.32 14.43 12.43
N LEU A 182 -9.91 13.19 12.72
CA LEU A 182 -10.82 12.09 12.99
C LEU A 182 -11.58 12.30 14.30
N MET A 183 -10.89 12.79 15.34
CA MET A 183 -11.47 13.05 16.66
C MET A 183 -12.39 14.27 16.69
N LYS A 184 -11.89 15.44 16.23
CA LYS A 184 -12.61 16.72 16.35
C LYS A 184 -13.80 16.83 15.42
N ARG A 185 -13.77 16.15 14.28
CA ARG A 185 -14.88 16.16 13.33
C ARG A 185 -15.93 15.11 13.63
N ASN A 186 -15.69 14.26 14.64
CA ASN A 186 -16.51 13.10 14.93
C ASN A 186 -16.77 12.27 13.65
N LEU A 187 -15.69 12.03 12.90
CA LEU A 187 -15.75 11.41 11.58
C LEU A 187 -15.97 9.90 11.75
N SER A 188 -17.16 9.44 11.39
CA SER A 188 -17.45 8.01 11.35
C SER A 188 -16.79 7.38 10.12
N THR A 189 -15.78 6.52 10.31
CA THR A 189 -15.15 5.79 9.22
C THR A 189 -15.85 4.46 9.01
N ASN A 190 -16.34 4.22 7.81
CA ASN A 190 -17.23 3.12 7.51
C ASN A 190 -16.66 1.99 6.64
N PRO A 191 -15.52 2.13 5.90
CA PRO A 191 -14.90 0.97 5.29
C PRO A 191 -14.68 -0.13 6.33
N LYS A 192 -15.11 -1.34 6.07
CA LYS A 192 -14.98 -2.45 7.02
C LYS A 192 -13.53 -2.79 7.31
N MET A 193 -12.67 -2.64 6.30
CA MET A 193 -11.21 -2.77 6.41
C MET A 193 -10.51 -1.58 5.78
N ILE A 194 -9.43 -1.11 6.41
CA ILE A 194 -8.55 -0.07 5.89
C ILE A 194 -7.12 -0.62 5.84
N MET A 195 -6.44 -0.40 4.73
CA MET A 195 -5.04 -0.77 4.55
C MET A 195 -4.20 0.48 4.33
N PHE A 196 -3.15 0.61 5.11
CA PHE A 196 -2.16 1.69 5.00
C PHE A 196 -0.86 1.12 4.42
N ASP A 197 -0.68 1.33 3.14
CA ASP A 197 0.64 1.21 2.54
C ASP A 197 1.37 2.53 2.71
N ALA A 198 1.81 2.74 3.94
CA ALA A 198 2.42 3.97 4.40
C ALA A 198 3.34 3.71 5.59
N CYS A 199 4.32 4.59 5.78
CA CYS A 199 5.22 4.53 6.92
C CYS A 199 4.47 4.86 8.22
N TYR A 200 4.78 4.19 9.31
CA TYR A 200 4.40 4.52 10.69
C TYR A 200 2.90 4.61 11.02
N ASN A 201 1.97 4.46 10.10
CA ASN A 201 0.54 4.61 10.38
C ASN A 201 0.00 3.58 11.39
N GLY A 202 0.71 2.46 11.58
CA GLY A 202 0.43 1.44 12.57
C GLY A 202 1.26 1.54 13.86
N SER A 203 1.76 2.71 14.25
CA SER A 203 2.67 2.91 15.40
C SER A 203 1.99 2.75 16.75
N PHE A 204 1.43 1.58 17.04
CA PHE A 204 0.69 1.28 18.28
C PHE A 204 1.53 1.37 19.56
N HIS A 205 2.82 1.52 19.46
CA HIS A 205 3.72 1.79 20.59
C HIS A 205 3.69 3.26 21.02
N GLU A 206 3.09 4.13 20.22
CA GLU A 206 2.84 5.53 20.55
C GLU A 206 1.50 5.67 21.29
N ASN A 207 1.34 6.75 22.06
CA ASN A 207 0.10 7.02 22.80
C ASN A 207 -1.08 7.32 21.88
N ASP A 208 -0.81 7.82 20.69
CA ASP A 208 -1.79 8.13 19.65
C ASP A 208 -1.23 7.71 18.29
N TYR A 209 -2.04 7.02 17.48
CA TYR A 209 -1.67 6.59 16.14
C TYR A 209 -2.89 6.48 15.24
N ILE A 210 -2.69 6.79 13.97
CA ILE A 210 -3.79 7.02 13.03
C ILE A 210 -4.64 5.76 12.77
N ALA A 211 -4.04 4.58 12.63
CA ALA A 211 -4.79 3.35 12.43
C ALA A 211 -5.73 3.03 13.61
N GLY A 212 -5.30 3.35 14.85
CA GLY A 212 -6.14 3.22 16.04
C GLY A 212 -7.35 4.13 16.00
N GLN A 213 -7.19 5.38 15.57
CA GLN A 213 -8.31 6.33 15.44
C GLN A 213 -9.36 5.84 14.43
N TYR A 214 -8.95 5.19 13.34
CA TYR A 214 -9.89 4.64 12.36
C TYR A 214 -10.73 3.49 12.92
N ILE A 215 -10.18 2.59 13.74
CA ILE A 215 -10.92 1.43 14.25
C ILE A 215 -11.73 1.75 15.51
N PHE A 216 -11.32 2.74 16.32
CA PHE A 216 -12.00 3.05 17.58
C PHE A 216 -13.04 4.17 17.48
N ASN A 217 -13.24 4.77 16.31
CA ASN A 217 -14.33 5.72 16.09
C ASN A 217 -15.71 5.02 15.98
N ASP A 218 -16.77 5.81 15.91
CA ASP A 218 -18.16 5.33 15.89
C ASP A 218 -18.61 4.72 14.55
N GLY A 219 -17.72 4.63 13.55
CA GLY A 219 -18.03 4.04 12.25
C GLY A 219 -18.04 2.51 12.24
N GLN A 220 -18.02 1.93 11.03
CA GLN A 220 -18.10 0.48 10.82
C GLN A 220 -16.72 -0.18 10.66
N THR A 221 -15.62 0.57 10.68
CA THR A 221 -14.28 0.02 10.48
C THR A 221 -13.92 -0.97 11.59
N LEU A 222 -13.57 -2.19 11.20
CA LEU A 222 -13.31 -3.32 12.09
C LEU A 222 -11.85 -3.72 12.11
N VAL A 223 -11.16 -3.51 10.98
CA VAL A 223 -9.80 -3.94 10.77
C VAL A 223 -9.03 -2.83 10.11
N ALA A 224 -7.85 -2.56 10.61
CA ALA A 224 -6.85 -1.77 9.92
C ALA A 224 -5.54 -2.57 9.81
N GLN A 225 -4.83 -2.43 8.71
CA GLN A 225 -3.47 -2.90 8.55
C GLN A 225 -2.56 -1.70 8.32
N GLY A 226 -1.45 -1.64 9.06
CA GLY A 226 -0.51 -0.53 8.94
C GLY A 226 0.87 -0.90 9.44
N ASN A 227 1.86 -0.09 9.12
CA ASN A 227 3.26 -0.34 9.41
C ASN A 227 3.72 0.47 10.63
N THR A 228 4.59 -0.13 11.47
CA THR A 228 5.17 0.51 12.65
C THR A 228 6.51 1.17 12.39
N ARG A 229 7.04 1.03 11.19
CA ARG A 229 8.34 1.56 10.74
C ARG A 229 8.23 2.17 9.36
N ASN A 230 9.32 2.76 8.91
CA ASN A 230 9.50 3.11 7.51
C ASN A 230 9.35 1.86 6.65
N VAL A 231 8.59 1.97 5.57
CA VAL A 231 8.48 0.94 4.54
C VAL A 231 9.00 1.49 3.23
N LEU A 232 9.61 0.61 2.45
CA LEU A 232 10.06 0.98 1.11
C LEU A 232 8.85 1.01 0.18
N GLN A 233 8.85 1.97 -0.69
CA GLN A 233 7.76 2.21 -1.63
C GLN A 233 7.71 1.20 -2.78
N ASP A 234 8.75 0.40 -2.97
CA ASP A 234 8.85 -0.68 -3.94
C ASP A 234 8.25 -2.01 -3.45
N ARG A 235 7.60 -2.00 -2.28
CA ARG A 235 6.91 -3.17 -1.75
C ARG A 235 5.65 -3.47 -2.57
N TRP A 236 5.41 -4.76 -2.84
CA TRP A 236 4.19 -5.22 -3.48
C TRP A 236 3.05 -5.33 -2.45
N THR A 237 2.30 -4.25 -2.30
CA THR A 237 1.30 -4.06 -1.22
C THR A 237 0.00 -4.78 -1.46
N ILE A 238 -0.31 -5.09 -2.72
CA ILE A 238 -1.52 -5.82 -3.12
C ILE A 238 -1.31 -7.34 -3.21
N GLU A 239 -0.19 -7.83 -2.69
CA GLU A 239 0.15 -9.25 -2.68
C GLU A 239 -0.99 -10.09 -2.10
N MET A 240 -1.55 -10.99 -2.90
CA MET A 240 -2.63 -11.91 -2.53
C MET A 240 -3.86 -11.26 -1.87
N ILE A 241 -4.08 -9.96 -2.08
CA ILE A 241 -5.17 -9.23 -1.42
C ILE A 241 -6.56 -9.78 -1.79
N GLY A 242 -6.70 -10.34 -2.98
CA GLY A 242 -7.93 -10.98 -3.44
C GLY A 242 -8.36 -12.18 -2.60
N LEU A 243 -7.47 -12.79 -1.80
CA LEU A 243 -7.84 -13.83 -0.85
C LEU A 243 -8.90 -13.36 0.16
N LEU A 244 -8.97 -12.05 0.45
CA LEU A 244 -10.04 -11.48 1.26
C LEU A 244 -11.41 -11.68 0.60
N SER A 245 -11.50 -11.59 -0.73
CA SER A 245 -12.72 -11.86 -1.52
C SER A 245 -13.13 -13.34 -1.50
N HIS A 246 -12.21 -14.23 -1.15
CA HIS A 246 -12.45 -15.67 -0.98
C HIS A 246 -12.72 -16.08 0.47
N GLY A 247 -12.98 -15.10 1.35
CA GLY A 247 -13.34 -15.34 2.74
C GLY A 247 -12.18 -15.75 3.64
N VAL A 248 -10.94 -15.51 3.22
CA VAL A 248 -9.76 -15.67 4.09
C VAL A 248 -9.82 -14.62 5.19
N ARG A 249 -9.58 -15.05 6.44
CA ARG A 249 -9.62 -14.13 7.59
C ARG A 249 -8.50 -13.10 7.51
N ALA A 250 -8.80 -11.87 7.92
CA ALA A 250 -7.84 -10.76 7.90
C ALA A 250 -6.51 -11.10 8.59
N GLY A 251 -6.55 -11.76 9.75
CA GLY A 251 -5.35 -12.21 10.45
C GLY A 251 -4.56 -13.28 9.71
N GLN A 252 -5.24 -14.16 8.98
CA GLN A 252 -4.60 -15.20 8.18
C GLN A 252 -3.98 -14.61 6.91
N TYR A 253 -4.68 -13.70 6.25
CA TYR A 253 -4.15 -12.92 5.14
C TYR A 253 -2.89 -12.15 5.58
N ASN A 254 -2.96 -11.39 6.69
CA ASN A 254 -1.82 -10.66 7.21
C ASN A 254 -0.61 -11.57 7.51
N LYS A 255 -0.85 -12.80 7.96
CA LYS A 255 0.22 -13.79 8.18
C LYS A 255 0.89 -14.25 6.88
N LEU A 256 0.14 -14.38 5.79
CA LEU A 256 0.67 -14.81 4.49
C LEU A 256 1.59 -13.76 3.86
N ILE A 257 1.28 -12.47 4.07
CA ILE A 257 2.05 -11.35 3.53
C ILE A 257 2.94 -10.68 4.59
N ALA A 258 3.06 -11.27 5.77
CA ALA A 258 3.69 -10.64 6.93
C ALA A 258 5.11 -10.15 6.66
N SER A 259 5.33 -8.89 6.97
CA SER A 259 6.65 -8.32 7.24
C SER A 259 6.76 -8.00 8.74
N LEU A 260 7.99 -7.78 9.22
CA LEU A 260 8.18 -7.43 10.63
C LEU A 260 7.55 -6.08 11.00
N GLU A 261 7.35 -5.21 10.01
CA GLU A 261 6.80 -3.87 10.17
C GLU A 261 5.27 -3.84 10.11
N GLY A 262 4.67 -4.79 9.39
CA GLY A 262 3.23 -4.82 9.11
C GLY A 262 2.42 -5.44 10.24
N HIS A 263 1.44 -4.71 10.75
CA HIS A 263 0.57 -5.14 11.84
C HIS A 263 -0.90 -5.01 11.49
N LEU A 264 -1.68 -5.92 12.06
CA LEU A 264 -3.14 -5.91 11.98
C LEU A 264 -3.72 -5.36 13.29
N PHE A 265 -4.64 -4.43 13.16
CA PHE A 265 -5.38 -3.81 14.26
C PHE A 265 -6.85 -4.21 14.16
N GLY A 266 -7.47 -4.52 15.29
CA GLY A 266 -8.87 -4.91 15.35
C GLY A 266 -9.09 -6.42 15.36
N ASP A 267 -10.15 -6.91 14.73
CA ASP A 267 -10.55 -8.33 14.77
C ASP A 267 -9.83 -9.19 13.73
N PRO A 268 -8.83 -10.01 14.10
CA PRO A 268 -8.11 -10.86 13.16
C PRO A 268 -8.97 -11.98 12.57
N THR A 269 -10.14 -12.24 13.18
CA THR A 269 -11.08 -13.26 12.70
C THR A 269 -12.11 -12.72 11.72
N PHE A 270 -12.11 -11.39 11.49
CA PHE A 270 -12.96 -10.77 10.48
C PHE A 270 -12.68 -11.37 9.10
N ARG A 271 -13.72 -11.59 8.33
CA ARG A 271 -13.66 -12.04 6.94
C ARG A 271 -14.85 -11.49 6.17
N PHE A 272 -14.65 -11.28 4.90
CA PHE A 272 -15.75 -11.07 3.97
C PHE A 272 -16.46 -12.40 3.63
N ALA A 273 -17.69 -12.32 3.17
CA ALA A 273 -18.36 -13.46 2.59
C ALA A 273 -17.64 -13.83 1.26
N PRO A 274 -17.32 -15.10 1.03
CA PRO A 274 -16.59 -15.48 -0.15
C PRO A 274 -17.42 -15.30 -1.43
N ILE A 275 -16.73 -15.06 -2.57
CA ILE A 275 -17.34 -14.94 -3.90
C ILE A 275 -18.22 -16.15 -4.22
N GLU A 276 -17.71 -17.33 -3.89
CA GLU A 276 -18.40 -18.62 -3.98
C GLU A 276 -18.10 -19.46 -2.75
N ALA A 277 -18.99 -20.37 -2.42
CA ALA A 277 -18.85 -21.22 -1.23
C ALA A 277 -17.54 -22.03 -1.31
N ASN A 278 -16.66 -21.86 -0.34
CA ASN A 278 -15.38 -22.55 -0.24
C ASN A 278 -14.94 -22.71 1.22
N THR A 279 -13.89 -23.49 1.42
CA THR A 279 -13.25 -23.74 2.73
C THR A 279 -11.82 -23.19 2.81
N LEU A 280 -11.39 -22.38 1.82
CA LEU A 280 -10.01 -21.93 1.62
C LEU A 280 -9.36 -21.38 2.91
N SER A 281 -10.08 -20.57 3.67
CA SER A 281 -9.59 -20.02 4.95
C SER A 281 -9.24 -21.11 5.99
N THR A 282 -9.85 -22.28 5.91
CA THR A 282 -9.54 -23.43 6.77
C THR A 282 -8.45 -24.29 6.14
N ASP A 283 -8.50 -24.44 4.82
CA ASP A 283 -7.62 -25.31 4.04
C ASP A 283 -6.17 -24.86 4.08
N ILE A 284 -5.90 -23.55 4.12
CA ILE A 284 -4.56 -23.00 4.36
C ILE A 284 -3.88 -23.63 5.60
N THR A 285 -4.67 -24.04 6.58
CA THR A 285 -4.15 -24.66 7.82
C THR A 285 -4.14 -26.17 7.74
N ILE A 286 -5.26 -26.78 7.35
CA ILE A 286 -5.42 -28.24 7.41
C ILE A 286 -4.70 -28.95 6.28
N HIS A 287 -4.62 -28.34 5.09
CA HIS A 287 -3.92 -28.87 3.92
C HIS A 287 -2.54 -28.28 3.70
N LYS A 288 -1.93 -27.68 4.75
CA LYS A 288 -0.65 -26.95 4.63
C LYS A 288 0.44 -27.71 3.86
N ASN A 289 0.53 -29.04 4.06
CA ASN A 289 1.55 -29.90 3.44
C ASN A 289 0.96 -30.85 2.40
N ASP A 290 -0.28 -30.65 1.99
CA ASP A 290 -0.96 -31.52 1.01
C ASP A 290 -0.69 -31.01 -0.41
N LYS A 291 0.37 -31.55 -1.03
CA LYS A 291 0.78 -31.16 -2.39
C LYS A 291 -0.35 -31.36 -3.39
N ALA A 292 -1.05 -32.50 -3.34
CA ALA A 292 -2.12 -32.83 -4.30
C ALA A 292 -3.27 -31.83 -4.23
N TYR A 293 -3.63 -31.39 -3.02
CA TYR A 293 -4.64 -30.36 -2.82
C TYR A 293 -4.23 -29.04 -3.52
N TRP A 294 -3.00 -28.55 -3.30
CA TRP A 294 -2.54 -27.31 -3.87
C TRP A 294 -2.26 -27.39 -5.37
N GLU A 295 -1.80 -28.53 -5.88
CA GLU A 295 -1.64 -28.76 -7.33
C GLU A 295 -2.97 -28.61 -8.08
N ASN A 296 -4.08 -29.06 -7.53
CA ASN A 296 -5.41 -28.87 -8.11
C ASN A 296 -5.81 -27.39 -8.20
N LEU A 297 -5.36 -26.54 -7.28
CA LEU A 297 -5.67 -25.13 -7.25
C LEU A 297 -4.78 -24.25 -8.15
N LEU A 298 -3.71 -24.82 -8.74
CA LEU A 298 -2.85 -24.10 -9.69
C LEU A 298 -3.60 -23.62 -10.95
N ASN A 299 -4.74 -24.20 -11.26
CA ASN A 299 -5.56 -23.84 -12.41
C ASN A 299 -6.89 -23.18 -12.01
N SER A 300 -6.98 -22.66 -10.79
CA SER A 300 -8.13 -21.86 -10.33
C SER A 300 -8.41 -20.71 -11.31
N PRO A 301 -9.67 -20.31 -11.52
CA PRO A 301 -9.99 -19.13 -12.30
C PRO A 301 -9.61 -17.81 -11.60
N TYR A 302 -9.14 -17.88 -10.36
CA TYR A 302 -8.80 -16.74 -9.53
C TYR A 302 -7.28 -16.64 -9.32
N ALA A 303 -6.71 -15.50 -9.67
CA ALA A 303 -5.27 -15.25 -9.63
C ALA A 303 -4.66 -15.47 -8.23
N ASP A 304 -5.30 -14.94 -7.18
CA ASP A 304 -4.79 -15.07 -5.81
C ASP A 304 -4.85 -16.49 -5.27
N VAL A 305 -5.82 -17.29 -5.73
CA VAL A 305 -5.89 -18.72 -5.37
C VAL A 305 -4.76 -19.50 -6.05
N GLN A 306 -4.43 -19.17 -7.32
CA GLN A 306 -3.25 -19.74 -7.98
C GLN A 306 -1.95 -19.35 -7.29
N SER A 307 -1.81 -18.06 -6.93
CA SER A 307 -0.65 -17.51 -6.22
C SER A 307 -0.47 -18.18 -4.85
N LEU A 308 -1.56 -18.35 -4.10
CA LEU A 308 -1.54 -19.07 -2.84
C LEU A 308 -1.11 -20.54 -3.03
N ALA A 309 -1.66 -21.22 -4.04
CA ALA A 309 -1.31 -22.60 -4.32
C ALA A 309 0.18 -22.76 -4.64
N MET A 310 0.74 -21.88 -5.47
CA MET A 310 2.18 -21.85 -5.75
C MET A 310 3.00 -21.64 -4.46
N ARG A 311 2.58 -20.72 -3.60
CA ARG A 311 3.26 -20.43 -2.33
C ARG A 311 3.26 -21.64 -1.40
N MET A 312 2.12 -22.28 -1.23
CA MET A 312 1.98 -23.46 -0.36
C MET A 312 2.81 -24.64 -0.89
N LEU A 313 2.87 -24.82 -2.21
CA LEU A 313 3.73 -25.81 -2.84
C LEU A 313 5.21 -25.49 -2.62
N ALA A 314 5.63 -24.22 -2.80
CA ALA A 314 7.01 -23.80 -2.57
C ALA A 314 7.43 -23.95 -1.10
N ASP A 315 6.53 -23.68 -0.14
CA ASP A 315 6.79 -23.84 1.29
C ASP A 315 6.96 -25.34 1.67
N ALA A 316 6.33 -26.25 0.93
CA ALA A 316 6.45 -27.69 1.13
C ALA A 316 7.59 -28.32 0.32
N ASP A 317 8.23 -27.58 -0.60
CA ASP A 317 9.27 -28.08 -1.51
C ASP A 317 10.66 -28.02 -0.89
N THR A 318 10.95 -28.95 0.01
CA THR A 318 12.24 -29.04 0.68
C THR A 318 13.39 -29.44 -0.23
N GLN A 319 13.12 -30.07 -1.34
CA GLN A 319 14.11 -30.55 -2.32
C GLN A 319 14.42 -29.54 -3.42
N LYS A 320 13.68 -28.43 -3.45
CA LYS A 320 13.80 -27.37 -4.48
C LYS A 320 13.60 -27.87 -5.91
N GLU A 321 12.61 -28.72 -6.12
CA GLU A 321 12.31 -29.35 -7.43
C GLU A 321 11.27 -28.57 -8.26
N LEU A 322 10.55 -27.61 -7.66
CA LEU A 322 9.41 -26.94 -8.32
C LEU A 322 9.79 -25.70 -9.15
N SER A 323 11.07 -25.35 -9.24
CA SER A 323 11.53 -24.24 -10.06
C SER A 323 11.03 -24.28 -11.52
N PRO A 324 11.04 -25.43 -12.24
CA PRO A 324 10.49 -25.50 -13.60
C PRO A 324 8.99 -25.20 -13.66
N LEU A 325 8.23 -25.59 -12.63
CA LEU A 325 6.80 -25.29 -12.53
C LEU A 325 6.55 -23.78 -12.43
N PHE A 326 7.33 -23.10 -11.60
CA PHE A 326 7.17 -21.63 -11.41
C PHE A 326 7.60 -20.85 -12.66
N LEU A 327 8.67 -21.26 -13.34
CA LEU A 327 9.03 -20.69 -14.64
C LEU A 327 7.91 -20.89 -15.68
N LYS A 328 7.30 -22.07 -15.72
CA LYS A 328 6.16 -22.34 -16.59
C LYS A 328 4.98 -21.43 -16.25
N LYS A 329 4.62 -21.29 -14.95
CA LYS A 329 3.54 -20.40 -14.50
C LYS A 329 3.83 -18.94 -14.82
N TYR A 330 5.06 -18.47 -14.68
CA TYR A 330 5.47 -17.15 -15.10
C TYR A 330 5.20 -16.92 -16.60
N ARG A 331 5.59 -17.84 -17.46
CA ARG A 331 5.47 -17.69 -18.92
C ARG A 331 4.05 -17.83 -19.45
N GLU A 332 3.25 -18.72 -18.86
CA GLU A 332 1.94 -19.11 -19.39
C GLU A 332 0.77 -18.36 -18.74
N SER A 333 0.96 -17.73 -17.59
CA SER A 333 -0.14 -17.05 -16.90
C SER A 333 -0.54 -15.74 -17.57
N GLY A 334 -1.83 -15.62 -17.85
CA GLY A 334 -2.42 -14.33 -18.25
C GLY A 334 -2.61 -13.35 -17.09
N PHE A 335 -2.46 -13.80 -15.83
CA PHE A 335 -2.60 -12.96 -14.65
C PHE A 335 -1.28 -12.30 -14.27
N ASN A 336 -1.29 -10.99 -14.11
CA ASN A 336 -0.13 -10.20 -13.70
C ASN A 336 0.36 -10.61 -12.31
N THR A 337 -0.56 -10.79 -11.37
CA THR A 337 -0.25 -11.13 -9.98
C THR A 337 0.31 -12.56 -9.85
N VAL A 338 -0.12 -13.49 -10.69
CA VAL A 338 0.46 -14.85 -10.75
C VAL A 338 1.89 -14.81 -11.28
N ARG A 339 2.18 -14.02 -12.34
CA ARG A 339 3.54 -13.85 -12.85
C ARG A 339 4.46 -13.25 -11.78
N MET A 340 3.96 -12.23 -11.06
CA MET A 340 4.71 -11.60 -9.96
C MET A 340 5.02 -12.59 -8.84
N GLU A 341 4.04 -13.39 -8.42
CA GLU A 341 4.28 -14.43 -7.41
C GLU A 341 5.29 -15.49 -7.89
N ALA A 342 5.22 -15.87 -9.16
CA ALA A 342 6.17 -16.83 -9.73
C ALA A 342 7.62 -16.31 -9.69
N ILE A 343 7.87 -15.04 -10.04
CA ILE A 343 9.20 -14.41 -9.93
C ILE A 343 9.67 -14.41 -8.47
N LYS A 344 8.80 -14.04 -7.53
CA LYS A 344 9.14 -14.05 -6.09
C LYS A 344 9.49 -15.46 -5.59
N LEU A 345 8.78 -16.46 -6.03
CA LEU A 345 9.07 -17.84 -5.64
C LEU A 345 10.37 -18.35 -6.27
N LEU A 346 10.61 -18.07 -7.55
CA LEU A 346 11.85 -18.42 -8.25
C LEU A 346 13.09 -17.84 -7.55
N SER A 347 12.99 -16.65 -6.94
CA SER A 347 14.10 -16.08 -6.18
C SER A 347 14.57 -16.94 -5.01
N ARG A 348 13.73 -17.85 -4.50
CA ARG A 348 14.10 -18.81 -3.43
C ARG A 348 14.97 -19.95 -3.94
N TYR A 349 14.91 -20.25 -5.26
CA TYR A 349 15.63 -21.35 -5.91
C TYR A 349 17.01 -20.91 -6.37
N GLN A 350 17.14 -19.72 -6.92
CA GLN A 350 18.40 -19.11 -7.37
C GLN A 350 19.15 -19.98 -8.39
N ASP A 351 18.40 -20.62 -9.29
CA ASP A 351 18.88 -21.53 -10.33
C ASP A 351 18.78 -20.90 -11.74
N ASP A 352 19.12 -21.66 -12.78
CA ASP A 352 19.04 -21.24 -14.17
C ASP A 352 17.62 -20.80 -14.60
N ASN A 353 16.57 -21.36 -13.98
CA ASN A 353 15.21 -20.96 -14.26
C ASN A 353 14.88 -19.59 -13.71
N PHE A 354 15.46 -19.25 -12.56
CA PHE A 354 15.37 -17.91 -12.02
C PHE A 354 16.06 -16.88 -12.95
N ILE A 355 17.28 -17.17 -13.42
CA ILE A 355 17.99 -16.29 -14.37
C ILE A 355 17.18 -16.11 -15.68
N LYS A 356 16.59 -17.17 -16.22
CA LYS A 356 15.69 -17.07 -17.39
C LYS A 356 14.50 -16.19 -17.11
N ALA A 357 13.84 -16.38 -15.96
CA ALA A 357 12.69 -15.58 -15.57
C ALA A 357 13.06 -14.10 -15.37
N LEU A 358 14.21 -13.79 -14.78
CA LEU A 358 14.68 -12.41 -14.66
C LEU A 358 14.91 -11.75 -16.01
N ARG A 359 15.58 -12.47 -16.94
CA ARG A 359 15.85 -11.94 -18.28
C ARG A 359 14.55 -11.59 -19.02
N GLU A 360 13.54 -12.43 -18.94
CA GLU A 360 12.22 -12.20 -19.52
C GLU A 360 11.44 -11.15 -18.75
N GLY A 361 11.56 -11.16 -17.42
CA GLY A 361 10.84 -10.28 -16.50
C GLY A 361 11.27 -8.82 -16.56
N LEU A 362 12.51 -8.52 -16.95
CA LEU A 362 13.00 -7.15 -17.14
C LEU A 362 12.17 -6.35 -18.16
N ASN A 363 11.51 -7.05 -19.10
CA ASN A 363 10.64 -6.46 -20.12
C ASN A 363 9.19 -6.94 -20.01
N ASP A 364 8.75 -7.36 -18.82
CA ASP A 364 7.36 -7.76 -18.60
C ASP A 364 6.42 -6.56 -18.72
N ALA A 365 5.25 -6.78 -19.34
CA ALA A 365 4.25 -5.74 -19.51
C ALA A 365 3.59 -5.26 -18.19
N TYR A 366 3.80 -5.98 -17.09
CA TYR A 366 3.39 -5.54 -15.75
C TYR A 366 4.60 -4.90 -15.06
N GLU A 367 4.52 -3.60 -14.82
CA GLU A 367 5.63 -2.79 -14.30
C GLU A 367 6.23 -3.40 -13.01
N MET A 368 5.39 -3.89 -12.10
CA MET A 368 5.87 -4.48 -10.86
C MET A 368 6.75 -5.73 -11.09
N VAL A 369 6.47 -6.54 -12.10
CA VAL A 369 7.32 -7.67 -12.50
C VAL A 369 8.64 -7.16 -13.07
N ALA A 370 8.59 -6.16 -13.97
CA ALA A 370 9.80 -5.59 -14.56
C ALA A 370 10.71 -4.97 -13.50
N ARG A 371 10.16 -4.16 -12.63
CA ARG A 371 10.87 -3.51 -11.51
C ARG A 371 11.47 -4.53 -10.54
N GLN A 372 10.68 -5.53 -10.11
CA GLN A 372 11.18 -6.56 -9.19
C GLN A 372 12.26 -7.42 -9.84
N SER A 373 12.13 -7.68 -11.15
CA SER A 373 13.17 -8.39 -11.90
C SER A 373 14.47 -7.58 -11.98
N ALA A 374 14.38 -6.27 -12.16
CA ALA A 374 15.55 -5.38 -12.15
C ALA A 374 16.23 -5.36 -10.77
N ILE A 375 15.45 -5.29 -9.68
CA ILE A 375 15.97 -5.36 -8.31
C ILE A 375 16.71 -6.70 -8.09
N TYR A 376 16.09 -7.80 -8.44
CA TYR A 376 16.70 -9.13 -8.29
C TYR A 376 17.93 -9.31 -9.20
N ALA A 377 17.92 -8.79 -10.43
CA ALA A 377 19.06 -8.83 -11.34
C ALA A 377 20.28 -8.12 -10.72
N GLY A 378 20.06 -6.97 -10.07
CA GLY A 378 21.10 -6.26 -9.34
C GLY A 378 21.69 -7.05 -8.16
N PHE A 379 20.85 -7.82 -7.45
CA PHE A 379 21.33 -8.69 -6.35
C PHE A 379 22.06 -9.96 -6.85
N VAL A 380 21.60 -10.53 -7.97
CA VAL A 380 22.20 -11.75 -8.53
C VAL A 380 23.55 -11.46 -9.17
N GLY A 381 23.69 -10.33 -9.89
CA GLY A 381 24.93 -9.91 -10.53
C GLY A 381 25.42 -10.86 -11.64
N ASP A 382 24.50 -11.52 -12.37
CA ASP A 382 24.84 -12.41 -13.48
C ASP A 382 25.03 -11.63 -14.78
N ASP A 383 26.23 -11.69 -15.36
CA ASP A 383 26.59 -10.95 -16.59
C ASP A 383 25.67 -11.30 -17.78
N SER A 384 25.06 -12.47 -17.80
CA SER A 384 24.12 -12.87 -18.85
C SER A 384 22.83 -12.05 -18.88
N LEU A 385 22.55 -11.27 -17.83
CA LEU A 385 21.41 -10.35 -17.74
C LEU A 385 21.71 -8.97 -18.35
N LEU A 386 22.98 -8.61 -18.55
CA LEU A 386 23.37 -7.27 -19.03
C LEU A 386 22.65 -6.83 -20.31
N PRO A 387 22.50 -7.67 -21.36
CA PRO A 387 21.76 -7.24 -22.55
C PRO A 387 20.32 -6.85 -22.26
N ALA A 388 19.60 -7.62 -21.45
CA ALA A 388 18.20 -7.35 -21.09
C ALA A 388 18.07 -6.12 -20.17
N ILE A 389 19.04 -5.90 -19.27
CA ILE A 389 19.10 -4.68 -18.44
C ILE A 389 19.27 -3.44 -19.30
N VAL A 390 20.18 -3.48 -20.29
CA VAL A 390 20.41 -2.36 -21.21
C VAL A 390 19.17 -2.09 -22.05
N GLU A 391 18.51 -3.11 -22.56
CA GLU A 391 17.24 -2.98 -23.30
C GLU A 391 16.17 -2.32 -22.43
N GLY A 392 15.97 -2.82 -21.21
CA GLY A 392 15.00 -2.25 -20.26
C GLY A 392 15.31 -0.78 -19.90
N LEU A 393 16.58 -0.41 -19.75
CA LEU A 393 16.97 0.99 -19.51
C LEU A 393 16.65 1.91 -20.70
N ILE A 394 16.66 1.39 -21.92
CA ILE A 394 16.31 2.17 -23.11
C ILE A 394 14.82 2.35 -23.24
N GLU A 395 14.04 1.30 -22.95
CA GLU A 395 12.58 1.30 -23.12
C GLU A 395 11.83 1.91 -21.95
N HIS A 396 12.33 1.77 -20.73
CA HIS A 396 11.70 2.22 -19.49
C HIS A 396 12.47 3.40 -18.85
N ASN A 397 13.04 4.27 -19.67
CA ASN A 397 13.83 5.42 -19.22
C ASN A 397 12.93 6.50 -18.57
N GLU A 398 12.44 6.24 -17.36
CA GLU A 398 11.77 7.21 -16.49
C GLU A 398 12.58 7.47 -15.21
#